data_9863430c4cc60fe3e6315b2e5ee2f5be
#
_entry.id   9863430c4cc60fe3e6315b2e5ee2f5be
#
_cell.length_a   1.000
_cell.length_b   1.000
_cell.length_c   1.000
_cell.angle_alpha   90.00
_cell.angle_beta   90.00
_cell.angle_gamma   90.00
#
_symmetry.space_group_name_H-M   'P 1'
#
loop_
_entity.id
_entity.type
_entity.pdbx_description
1 polymer ?
#
loop_
_entity_poly.entity_id
_entity_poly.type
_entity_poly.pdbx_seq_one_letter_code
_entity_poly.pdbx_strand_id
1 'polypeptide(L)'
;MDVSLVIVCHRSSRVLPGCVESFRREAATAGVETEIIAVEHSEDPAELDRVRAAGVDRVLELPNRGYAAGLNAGARAAKGEMLLLANPDISFFEGSLAALLDALGLGYDVVGPQFVWDEDGEVLLPAAEDPSPHAELVRAIRRRSPRAWLAGLPLSLDREWRLWTADGARDVACLRGALLAVTRETLDRFGPFDEGYFLYYEETEWLWRARRRGARLALVGTSRVQHRWGHATGQNDGEVGQEERSRRRFVERNYSPLWRRVLGSGGRHHRSPLKPIQLVRGDSPPEIENDLWLASPNPHLMPALGVVRSPSLPPDFVDFCRAWRWVVAAASRPGGRWKIDRAWTWDP
;
A
#
# COMPACT_ATOMS: atom_id res chain seq x y z
N MET A 1 5.61 -14.17 -24.33
CA MET A 1 5.89 -13.50 -23.02
C MET A 1 4.61 -12.91 -22.54
N ASP A 2 4.05 -13.46 -21.48
CA ASP A 2 2.73 -13.07 -21.02
C ASP A 2 2.82 -11.93 -20.00
N VAL A 3 3.78 -12.02 -19.07
CA VAL A 3 3.90 -11.11 -17.94
C VAL A 3 5.34 -10.60 -17.79
N SER A 4 5.51 -9.30 -17.61
CA SER A 4 6.77 -8.67 -17.19
C SER A 4 6.65 -8.12 -15.77
N LEU A 5 7.52 -8.57 -14.87
CA LEU A 5 7.69 -7.94 -13.55
C LEU A 5 8.76 -6.86 -13.67
N VAL A 6 8.38 -5.62 -13.44
CA VAL A 6 9.27 -4.43 -13.42
C VAL A 6 9.49 -4.02 -11.97
N ILE A 7 10.74 -4.04 -11.52
CA ILE A 7 11.14 -3.70 -10.15
C ILE A 7 12.11 -2.53 -10.19
N VAL A 8 11.79 -1.45 -9.47
CA VAL A 8 12.73 -0.33 -9.31
C VAL A 8 13.52 -0.52 -8.03
N CYS A 9 14.84 -0.62 -8.17
CA CYS A 9 15.78 -0.90 -7.09
C CYS A 9 16.61 0.35 -6.74
N HIS A 10 16.71 0.64 -5.45
CA HIS A 10 17.65 1.61 -4.89
C HIS A 10 18.12 1.11 -3.51
N ARG A 11 19.35 0.63 -3.43
CA ARG A 11 19.96 0.02 -2.24
C ARG A 11 19.09 -1.08 -1.61
N SER A 12 18.46 -1.88 -2.47
CA SER A 12 17.45 -2.87 -2.07
C SER A 12 17.84 -4.31 -2.40
N SER A 13 19.11 -4.56 -2.74
CA SER A 13 19.61 -5.89 -3.11
C SER A 13 19.38 -6.97 -2.04
N ARG A 14 19.23 -6.58 -0.76
CA ARG A 14 18.99 -7.52 0.36
C ARG A 14 17.60 -8.16 0.32
N VAL A 15 16.60 -7.43 -0.15
CA VAL A 15 15.19 -7.87 -0.17
C VAL A 15 14.76 -8.41 -1.53
N LEU A 16 15.43 -8.00 -2.60
CA LEU A 16 15.12 -8.37 -3.97
C LEU A 16 15.05 -9.89 -4.23
N PRO A 17 15.95 -10.75 -3.69
CA PRO A 17 15.88 -12.19 -3.92
C PRO A 17 14.55 -12.82 -3.52
N GLY A 18 13.98 -12.43 -2.37
CA GLY A 18 12.67 -12.93 -1.92
C GLY A 18 11.52 -12.54 -2.85
N CYS A 19 11.55 -11.33 -3.40
CA CYS A 19 10.58 -10.89 -4.41
C CYS A 19 10.70 -11.74 -5.69
N VAL A 20 11.91 -11.91 -6.21
CA VAL A 20 12.18 -12.67 -7.43
C VAL A 20 11.79 -14.14 -7.27
N GLU A 21 12.18 -14.77 -6.17
CA GLU A 21 11.88 -16.18 -5.90
C GLU A 21 10.38 -16.44 -5.77
N SER A 22 9.69 -15.61 -4.97
CA SER A 22 8.24 -15.75 -4.79
C SER A 22 7.47 -15.52 -6.10
N PHE A 23 7.87 -14.53 -6.90
CA PHE A 23 7.25 -14.30 -8.21
C PHE A 23 7.47 -15.47 -9.17
N ARG A 24 8.69 -16.02 -9.26
CA ARG A 24 8.96 -17.16 -10.15
C ARG A 24 8.17 -18.41 -9.75
N ARG A 25 8.00 -18.66 -8.45
CA ARG A 25 7.15 -19.74 -7.94
C ARG A 25 5.70 -19.56 -8.40
N GLU A 26 5.15 -18.36 -8.24
CA GLU A 26 3.80 -18.02 -8.68
C GLU A 26 3.62 -18.13 -10.21
N ALA A 27 4.59 -17.66 -10.98
CA ALA A 27 4.58 -17.76 -12.43
C ALA A 27 4.57 -19.23 -12.91
N ALA A 28 5.39 -20.08 -12.28
CA ALA A 28 5.41 -21.51 -12.57
C ALA A 28 4.06 -22.17 -12.25
N THR A 29 3.45 -21.83 -11.11
CA THR A 29 2.12 -22.34 -10.71
C THR A 29 1.01 -21.86 -11.66
N ALA A 30 1.07 -20.61 -12.09
CA ALA A 30 0.10 -20.03 -13.03
C ALA A 30 0.33 -20.50 -14.49
N GLY A 31 1.46 -21.13 -14.80
CA GLY A 31 1.79 -21.63 -16.14
C GLY A 31 1.98 -20.52 -17.17
N VAL A 32 2.48 -19.34 -16.76
CA VAL A 32 2.67 -18.18 -17.64
C VAL A 32 4.15 -17.92 -17.93
N GLU A 33 4.45 -17.49 -19.16
CA GLU A 33 5.79 -17.04 -19.53
C GLU A 33 6.11 -15.67 -18.96
N THR A 34 7.23 -15.54 -18.24
CA THR A 34 7.56 -14.30 -17.53
C THR A 34 8.97 -13.80 -17.77
N GLU A 35 9.17 -12.49 -17.66
CA GLU A 35 10.48 -11.87 -17.50
C GLU A 35 10.49 -10.97 -16.26
N ILE A 36 11.67 -10.81 -15.65
CA ILE A 36 11.91 -9.92 -14.52
C ILE A 36 12.93 -8.86 -14.94
N ILE A 37 12.54 -7.60 -14.88
CA ILE A 37 13.37 -6.45 -15.21
C ILE A 37 13.62 -5.64 -13.94
N ALA A 38 14.87 -5.58 -13.49
CA ALA A 38 15.27 -4.68 -12.42
C ALA A 38 15.80 -3.37 -13.01
N VAL A 39 15.28 -2.24 -12.55
CA VAL A 39 15.81 -0.92 -12.86
C VAL A 39 16.62 -0.46 -11.65
N GLU A 40 17.96 -0.44 -11.80
CA GLU A 40 18.88 -0.17 -10.70
C GLU A 40 19.32 1.30 -10.71
N HIS A 41 19.05 1.98 -9.60
CA HIS A 41 19.25 3.42 -9.42
C HIS A 41 20.23 3.77 -8.30
N SER A 42 20.92 2.79 -7.70
CA SER A 42 21.80 3.06 -6.53
C SER A 42 23.09 3.79 -6.86
N GLU A 43 23.50 3.78 -8.15
CA GLU A 43 24.79 4.34 -8.61
C GLU A 43 25.98 3.75 -7.81
N ASP A 44 25.84 2.49 -7.36
CA ASP A 44 26.80 1.73 -6.57
C ASP A 44 27.10 0.39 -7.26
N PRO A 45 28.34 0.18 -7.75
CA PRO A 45 28.70 -1.06 -8.45
C PRO A 45 28.45 -2.32 -7.61
N ALA A 46 28.62 -2.27 -6.29
CA ALA A 46 28.40 -3.41 -5.43
C ALA A 46 26.90 -3.74 -5.28
N GLU A 47 26.01 -2.74 -5.27
CA GLU A 47 24.57 -2.97 -5.36
C GLU A 47 24.17 -3.56 -6.70
N LEU A 48 24.70 -3.01 -7.80
CA LEU A 48 24.45 -3.50 -9.15
C LEU A 48 24.82 -4.98 -9.31
N ASP A 49 26.00 -5.38 -8.82
CA ASP A 49 26.43 -6.79 -8.89
C ASP A 49 25.50 -7.72 -8.08
N ARG A 50 25.05 -7.27 -6.90
CA ARG A 50 24.08 -8.02 -6.09
C ARG A 50 22.72 -8.12 -6.77
N VAL A 51 22.24 -7.05 -7.42
CA VAL A 51 20.99 -7.06 -8.19
C VAL A 51 21.09 -8.02 -9.37
N ARG A 52 22.22 -8.05 -10.10
CA ARG A 52 22.49 -9.01 -11.18
C ARG A 52 22.47 -10.45 -10.68
N ALA A 53 22.99 -10.70 -9.48
CA ALA A 53 23.01 -12.02 -8.85
C ALA A 53 21.65 -12.47 -8.28
N ALA A 54 20.66 -11.60 -8.17
CA ALA A 54 19.36 -11.88 -7.58
C ALA A 54 18.42 -12.73 -8.48
N GLY A 55 18.85 -13.17 -9.67
CA GLY A 55 18.05 -14.02 -10.55
C GLY A 55 17.06 -13.26 -11.45
N VAL A 56 17.27 -11.96 -11.66
CA VAL A 56 16.51 -11.16 -12.64
C VAL A 56 16.98 -11.45 -14.06
N ASP A 57 16.09 -11.35 -15.06
CA ASP A 57 16.45 -11.63 -16.45
C ASP A 57 17.18 -10.46 -17.11
N ARG A 58 16.87 -9.24 -16.67
CA ARG A 58 17.50 -8.02 -17.21
C ARG A 58 17.70 -6.99 -16.11
N VAL A 59 18.82 -6.28 -16.15
CA VAL A 59 19.08 -5.11 -15.31
C VAL A 59 19.25 -3.89 -16.21
N LEU A 60 18.51 -2.84 -15.91
CA LEU A 60 18.66 -1.53 -16.50
C LEU A 60 19.39 -0.64 -15.48
N GLU A 61 20.66 -0.40 -15.69
CA GLU A 61 21.46 0.53 -14.89
C GLU A 61 21.19 1.95 -15.37
N LEU A 62 20.56 2.77 -14.54
CA LEU A 62 20.15 4.11 -14.90
C LEU A 62 20.45 5.10 -13.76
N PRO A 63 20.78 6.37 -14.08
CA PRO A 63 20.88 7.42 -13.07
C PRO A 63 19.58 7.54 -12.27
N ASN A 64 19.69 7.84 -10.98
CA ASN A 64 18.51 8.00 -10.11
C ASN A 64 17.75 9.29 -10.43
N ARG A 65 16.77 9.17 -11.29
CA ARG A 65 15.81 10.24 -11.64
C ARG A 65 14.46 10.09 -10.92
N GLY A 66 14.40 9.21 -9.92
CA GLY A 66 13.21 8.93 -9.14
C GLY A 66 12.45 7.68 -9.58
N TYR A 67 11.52 7.25 -8.72
CA TYR A 67 10.77 6.00 -8.88
C TYR A 67 9.92 5.98 -10.15
N ALA A 68 9.22 7.08 -10.47
CA ALA A 68 8.43 7.22 -11.70
C ALA A 68 9.26 6.99 -12.98
N ALA A 69 10.47 7.57 -13.02
CA ALA A 69 11.38 7.41 -14.16
C ALA A 69 11.82 5.94 -14.31
N GLY A 70 12.09 5.26 -13.19
CA GLY A 70 12.40 3.83 -13.16
C GLY A 70 11.25 2.98 -13.69
N LEU A 71 10.04 3.18 -13.20
CA LEU A 71 8.84 2.48 -13.68
C LEU A 71 8.63 2.67 -15.18
N ASN A 72 8.75 3.91 -15.67
CA ASN A 72 8.62 4.21 -17.09
C ASN A 72 9.70 3.52 -17.94
N ALA A 73 10.95 3.52 -17.48
CA ALA A 73 12.04 2.88 -18.19
C ALA A 73 11.85 1.33 -18.24
N GLY A 74 11.50 0.73 -17.11
CA GLY A 74 11.21 -0.70 -17.03
C GLY A 74 10.02 -1.09 -17.90
N ALA A 75 8.92 -0.34 -17.85
CA ALA A 75 7.73 -0.60 -18.66
C ALA A 75 8.00 -0.51 -20.17
N ARG A 76 8.83 0.45 -20.60
CA ARG A 76 9.25 0.54 -22.02
C ARG A 76 10.15 -0.64 -22.45
N ALA A 77 10.95 -1.18 -21.54
CA ALA A 77 11.85 -2.31 -21.83
C ALA A 77 11.15 -3.66 -21.76
N ALA A 78 10.01 -3.73 -21.09
CA ALA A 78 9.22 -4.92 -20.90
C ALA A 78 8.61 -5.43 -22.21
N LYS A 79 8.47 -6.74 -22.34
CA LYS A 79 7.92 -7.43 -23.54
C LYS A 79 6.54 -8.05 -23.28
N GLY A 80 6.18 -8.26 -22.01
CA GLY A 80 4.91 -8.87 -21.63
C GLY A 80 3.71 -8.02 -22.01
N GLU A 81 2.58 -8.67 -22.28
CA GLU A 81 1.29 -7.98 -22.48
C GLU A 81 0.74 -7.43 -21.18
N MET A 82 1.02 -8.12 -20.06
CA MET A 82 0.69 -7.68 -18.71
C MET A 82 1.97 -7.27 -17.98
N LEU A 83 1.90 -6.17 -17.27
CA LEU A 83 3.01 -5.61 -16.49
C LEU A 83 2.64 -5.57 -15.01
N LEU A 84 3.53 -6.11 -14.19
CA LEU A 84 3.52 -5.94 -12.75
C LEU A 84 4.59 -4.90 -12.39
N LEU A 85 4.16 -3.77 -11.87
CA LEU A 85 5.02 -2.66 -11.45
C LEU A 85 5.20 -2.76 -9.95
N ALA A 86 6.40 -3.09 -9.48
CA ALA A 86 6.62 -3.59 -8.13
C ALA A 86 7.75 -2.93 -7.37
N ASN A 87 7.60 -2.84 -6.05
CA ASN A 87 8.69 -2.62 -5.12
C ASN A 87 9.54 -3.89 -4.96
N PRO A 88 10.82 -3.77 -4.59
CA PRO A 88 11.71 -4.91 -4.38
C PRO A 88 11.46 -5.69 -3.08
N ASP A 89 10.72 -5.11 -2.12
CA ASP A 89 10.48 -5.63 -0.75
C ASP A 89 9.11 -6.28 -0.58
N ILE A 90 8.58 -6.86 -1.66
CA ILE A 90 7.34 -7.63 -1.64
C ILE A 90 7.63 -9.13 -1.79
N SER A 91 6.69 -9.96 -1.31
CA SER A 91 6.70 -11.41 -1.53
C SER A 91 5.28 -11.89 -1.86
N PHE A 92 5.16 -12.68 -2.93
CA PHE A 92 3.90 -13.21 -3.41
C PHE A 92 3.51 -14.46 -2.62
N PHE A 93 2.26 -14.55 -2.20
CA PHE A 93 1.65 -15.77 -1.67
C PHE A 93 1.08 -16.63 -2.79
N GLU A 94 0.80 -17.90 -2.46
CA GLU A 94 0.21 -18.86 -3.39
C GLU A 94 -1.09 -18.36 -4.00
N GLY A 95 -1.20 -18.45 -5.33
CA GLY A 95 -2.37 -18.03 -6.11
C GLY A 95 -2.49 -16.51 -6.32
N SER A 96 -1.58 -15.70 -5.75
CA SER A 96 -1.70 -14.25 -5.82
C SER A 96 -1.53 -13.70 -7.24
N LEU A 97 -0.60 -14.25 -8.02
CA LEU A 97 -0.41 -13.83 -9.41
C LEU A 97 -1.63 -14.20 -10.27
N ALA A 98 -2.12 -15.43 -10.20
CA ALA A 98 -3.28 -15.87 -10.96
C ALA A 98 -4.51 -14.98 -10.68
N ALA A 99 -4.77 -14.66 -9.41
CA ALA A 99 -5.89 -13.80 -9.03
C ALA A 99 -5.79 -12.37 -9.62
N LEU A 100 -4.57 -11.81 -9.74
CA LEU A 100 -4.38 -10.50 -10.40
C LEU A 100 -4.64 -10.59 -11.90
N LEU A 101 -4.15 -11.64 -12.56
CA LEU A 101 -4.34 -11.85 -14.00
C LEU A 101 -5.82 -12.07 -14.33
N ASP A 102 -6.52 -12.87 -13.54
CA ASP A 102 -7.97 -13.10 -13.68
C ASP A 102 -8.76 -11.79 -13.55
N ALA A 103 -8.40 -10.94 -12.59
CA ALA A 103 -9.06 -9.66 -12.41
C ALA A 103 -8.86 -8.71 -13.59
N LEU A 104 -7.64 -8.67 -14.19
CA LEU A 104 -7.42 -7.95 -15.45
C LEU A 104 -8.29 -8.55 -16.59
N GLY A 105 -8.41 -9.88 -16.65
CA GLY A 105 -9.30 -10.58 -17.61
C GLY A 105 -10.79 -10.23 -17.44
N LEU A 106 -11.22 -9.81 -16.26
CA LEU A 106 -12.58 -9.29 -16.00
C LEU A 106 -12.79 -7.84 -16.46
N GLY A 107 -11.78 -7.24 -17.09
CA GLY A 107 -11.87 -5.90 -17.69
C GLY A 107 -11.59 -4.77 -16.71
N TYR A 108 -10.88 -5.03 -15.60
CA TYR A 108 -10.27 -3.96 -14.82
C TYR A 108 -9.02 -3.44 -15.54
N ASP A 109 -8.82 -2.13 -15.54
CA ASP A 109 -7.65 -1.50 -16.16
C ASP A 109 -6.40 -1.62 -15.27
N VAL A 110 -6.58 -1.49 -13.95
CA VAL A 110 -5.49 -1.57 -12.96
C VAL A 110 -5.97 -2.36 -11.76
N VAL A 111 -5.18 -3.33 -11.34
CA VAL A 111 -5.48 -4.09 -10.13
C VAL A 111 -4.28 -4.13 -9.19
N GLY A 112 -4.57 -4.27 -7.90
CA GLY A 112 -3.55 -4.44 -6.86
C GLY A 112 -3.99 -5.48 -5.85
N PRO A 113 -3.05 -6.12 -5.14
CA PRO A 113 -3.35 -7.15 -4.15
C PRO A 113 -3.85 -6.57 -2.83
N GLN A 114 -4.40 -7.43 -1.98
CA GLN A 114 -4.44 -7.20 -0.55
C GLN A 114 -3.04 -7.39 0.02
N PHE A 115 -2.42 -6.32 0.44
CA PHE A 115 -1.14 -6.42 1.12
C PHE A 115 -1.29 -6.93 2.55
N VAL A 116 -0.30 -7.73 2.97
CA VAL A 116 -0.17 -8.26 4.33
C VAL A 116 1.20 -7.89 4.89
N TRP A 117 1.31 -7.82 6.22
CA TRP A 117 2.54 -7.43 6.89
C TRP A 117 3.43 -8.64 7.23
N ASP A 118 2.81 -9.73 7.66
CA ASP A 118 3.46 -10.95 8.17
C ASP A 118 3.66 -12.02 7.09
N GLU A 119 4.42 -13.05 7.46
CA GLU A 119 4.72 -14.19 6.57
C GLU A 119 3.54 -15.18 6.48
N ASP A 120 2.65 -15.18 7.46
CA ASP A 120 1.47 -16.05 7.49
C ASP A 120 0.26 -15.43 6.76
N GLY A 121 0.35 -14.14 6.39
CA GLY A 121 -0.69 -13.43 5.66
C GLY A 121 -1.94 -13.08 6.48
N GLU A 122 -1.82 -13.02 7.80
CA GLU A 122 -2.92 -12.75 8.71
C GLU A 122 -3.10 -11.26 9.01
N VAL A 123 -2.00 -10.50 9.05
CA VAL A 123 -2.01 -9.07 9.36
C VAL A 123 -2.17 -8.24 8.11
N LEU A 124 -3.39 -7.76 7.88
CA LEU A 124 -3.80 -7.06 6.66
C LEU A 124 -3.41 -5.58 6.72
N LEU A 125 -2.77 -5.07 5.68
CA LEU A 125 -2.51 -3.65 5.53
C LEU A 125 -3.79 -2.90 5.12
N PRO A 126 -3.97 -1.64 5.57
CA PRO A 126 -5.09 -0.83 5.15
C PRO A 126 -5.02 -0.53 3.65
N ALA A 127 -6.17 -0.43 3.01
CA ALA A 127 -6.26 -0.02 1.61
C ALA A 127 -5.74 1.42 1.40
N ALA A 128 -5.38 1.74 0.15
CA ALA A 128 -5.02 3.11 -0.21
C ALA A 128 -6.19 4.08 0.03
N GLU A 129 -5.86 5.28 0.46
CA GLU A 129 -6.86 6.33 0.67
C GLU A 129 -7.31 6.94 -0.68
N ASP A 130 -8.58 7.36 -0.74
CA ASP A 130 -9.08 8.13 -1.88
C ASP A 130 -8.37 9.50 -1.92
N PRO A 131 -7.62 9.83 -2.99
CA PRO A 131 -6.92 11.10 -3.11
C PRO A 131 -7.82 12.26 -3.54
N SER A 132 -9.15 12.10 -3.55
CA SER A 132 -10.06 13.16 -3.95
C SER A 132 -10.07 14.32 -2.94
N PRO A 133 -10.27 15.57 -3.41
CA PRO A 133 -10.32 16.71 -2.52
C PRO A 133 -11.47 16.64 -1.50
N HIS A 134 -12.56 15.96 -1.85
CA HIS A 134 -13.66 15.69 -0.93
C HIS A 134 -13.24 14.76 0.22
N ALA A 135 -12.57 13.65 -0.11
CA ALA A 135 -12.07 12.73 0.91
C ALA A 135 -11.00 13.40 1.80
N GLU A 136 -10.14 14.27 1.22
CA GLU A 136 -9.18 15.07 2.00
C GLU A 136 -9.87 16.03 2.97
N LEU A 137 -10.94 16.69 2.55
CA LEU A 137 -11.73 17.57 3.43
C LEU A 137 -12.32 16.78 4.60
N VAL A 138 -12.91 15.63 4.33
CA VAL A 138 -13.46 14.75 5.38
C VAL A 138 -12.37 14.35 6.37
N ARG A 139 -11.20 13.94 5.87
CA ARG A 139 -10.04 13.61 6.72
C ARG A 139 -9.58 14.82 7.55
N ALA A 140 -9.51 16.00 6.95
CA ALA A 140 -9.11 17.23 7.63
C ALA A 140 -10.08 17.60 8.76
N ILE A 141 -11.40 17.47 8.53
CA ILE A 141 -12.43 17.71 9.56
C ILE A 141 -12.29 16.68 10.69
N ARG A 142 -12.15 15.40 10.36
CA ARG A 142 -11.99 14.34 11.36
C ARG A 142 -10.74 14.54 12.22
N ARG A 143 -9.62 14.96 11.64
CA ARG A 143 -8.37 15.24 12.39
C ARG A 143 -8.51 16.41 13.37
N ARG A 144 -9.45 17.34 13.13
CA ARG A 144 -9.66 18.54 13.98
C ARG A 144 -10.76 18.38 15.03
N SER A 145 -11.60 17.36 14.92
CA SER A 145 -12.77 17.17 15.80
C SER A 145 -12.87 15.74 16.30
N PRO A 146 -12.76 15.50 17.64
CA PRO A 146 -12.97 14.18 18.24
C PRO A 146 -14.34 13.59 17.89
N ARG A 147 -15.38 14.44 17.92
CA ARG A 147 -16.74 14.01 17.61
C ARG A 147 -16.87 13.57 16.16
N ALA A 148 -16.30 14.33 15.22
CA ALA A 148 -16.29 13.97 13.81
C ALA A 148 -15.46 12.70 13.56
N TRP A 149 -14.36 12.53 14.30
CA TRP A 149 -13.55 11.31 14.26
C TRP A 149 -14.36 10.10 14.69
N LEU A 150 -14.92 10.13 15.90
CA LEU A 150 -15.72 9.03 16.44
C LEU A 150 -16.94 8.69 15.56
N ALA A 151 -17.62 9.69 15.02
CA ALA A 151 -18.73 9.49 14.10
C ALA A 151 -18.30 8.86 12.77
N GLY A 152 -17.08 9.13 12.33
CA GLY A 152 -16.53 8.57 11.07
C GLY A 152 -15.84 7.23 11.20
N LEU A 153 -15.48 6.80 12.42
CA LEU A 153 -14.74 5.56 12.64
C LEU A 153 -15.50 4.32 12.14
N PRO A 154 -16.81 4.13 12.42
CA PRO A 154 -17.55 2.99 11.89
C PRO A 154 -17.54 2.90 10.36
N LEU A 155 -17.63 4.02 9.65
CA LEU A 155 -17.57 4.06 8.19
C LEU A 155 -16.18 3.65 7.65
N SER A 156 -15.13 4.05 8.36
CA SER A 156 -13.77 3.65 8.01
C SER A 156 -13.57 2.15 8.23
N LEU A 157 -14.04 1.62 9.36
CA LEU A 157 -14.00 0.18 9.65
C LEU A 157 -14.83 -0.64 8.67
N ASP A 158 -16.02 -0.18 8.28
CA ASP A 158 -16.83 -0.82 7.26
C ASP A 158 -16.14 -0.92 5.90
N ARG A 159 -15.40 0.14 5.53
CA ARG A 159 -14.61 0.14 4.29
C ARG A 159 -13.48 -0.87 4.36
N GLU A 160 -12.67 -0.84 5.40
CA GLU A 160 -11.54 -1.77 5.55
C GLU A 160 -12.03 -3.22 5.66
N TRP A 161 -13.04 -3.48 6.47
CA TRP A 161 -13.65 -4.79 6.59
C TRP A 161 -14.11 -5.38 5.24
N ARG A 162 -14.82 -4.58 4.42
CA ARG A 162 -15.28 -5.03 3.10
C ARG A 162 -14.14 -5.38 2.16
N LEU A 163 -13.01 -4.69 2.27
CA LEU A 163 -11.81 -4.96 1.46
C LEU A 163 -11.03 -6.14 2.03
N TRP A 164 -10.81 -6.18 3.34
CA TRP A 164 -10.09 -7.27 4.01
C TRP A 164 -10.78 -8.63 3.94
N THR A 165 -12.10 -8.65 3.84
CA THR A 165 -12.90 -9.89 3.71
C THR A 165 -13.37 -10.15 2.28
N ALA A 166 -12.83 -9.44 1.29
CA ALA A 166 -13.19 -9.63 -0.11
C ALA A 166 -12.71 -10.99 -0.64
N ASP A 167 -13.61 -11.69 -1.30
CA ASP A 167 -13.39 -12.98 -1.95
C ASP A 167 -13.08 -12.86 -3.46
N GLY A 168 -12.68 -11.67 -3.91
CA GLY A 168 -12.34 -11.35 -5.30
C GLY A 168 -12.04 -9.87 -5.48
N ALA A 169 -12.17 -9.38 -6.70
CA ALA A 169 -11.91 -7.99 -7.04
C ALA A 169 -13.01 -7.06 -6.52
N ARG A 170 -12.61 -5.92 -5.94
CA ARG A 170 -13.51 -4.87 -5.44
C ARG A 170 -13.07 -3.52 -5.96
N ASP A 171 -14.00 -2.75 -6.51
CA ASP A 171 -13.75 -1.39 -6.99
C ASP A 171 -13.19 -0.50 -5.87
N VAL A 172 -12.11 0.20 -6.17
CA VAL A 172 -11.46 1.13 -5.24
C VAL A 172 -11.15 2.47 -5.90
N ALA A 173 -10.95 3.49 -5.08
CA ALA A 173 -10.62 4.82 -5.56
C ALA A 173 -9.13 4.99 -5.89
N CYS A 174 -8.28 4.22 -5.22
CA CYS A 174 -6.83 4.24 -5.36
C CYS A 174 -6.26 2.89 -4.92
N LEU A 175 -5.05 2.57 -5.37
CA LEU A 175 -4.29 1.39 -5.01
C LEU A 175 -2.96 1.80 -4.38
N ARG A 176 -2.34 0.90 -3.63
CA ARG A 176 -0.97 1.10 -3.14
C ARG A 176 0.04 0.79 -4.23
N GLY A 177 1.02 1.69 -4.38
CA GLY A 177 2.03 1.59 -5.44
C GLY A 177 3.06 0.47 -5.27
N ALA A 178 3.05 -0.26 -4.13
CA ALA A 178 4.02 -1.33 -3.92
C ALA A 178 3.87 -2.51 -4.90
N LEU A 179 2.68 -2.71 -5.46
CA LEU A 179 2.43 -3.58 -6.62
C LEU A 179 1.19 -3.13 -7.37
N LEU A 180 1.33 -2.81 -8.64
CA LEU A 180 0.24 -2.55 -9.57
C LEU A 180 0.35 -3.53 -10.75
N ALA A 181 -0.73 -4.22 -11.07
CA ALA A 181 -0.83 -5.01 -12.29
C ALA A 181 -1.69 -4.27 -13.31
N VAL A 182 -1.18 -4.15 -14.53
CA VAL A 182 -1.79 -3.42 -15.64
C VAL A 182 -1.53 -4.14 -16.96
N THR A 183 -2.35 -3.89 -17.99
CA THR A 183 -2.01 -4.28 -19.35
C THR A 183 -1.15 -3.21 -20.03
N ARG A 184 -0.41 -3.59 -21.05
CA ARG A 184 0.30 -2.65 -21.92
C ARG A 184 -0.65 -1.62 -22.54
N GLU A 185 -1.80 -2.09 -23.02
CA GLU A 185 -2.85 -1.23 -23.56
C GLU A 185 -3.31 -0.16 -22.54
N THR A 186 -3.42 -0.53 -21.27
CA THR A 186 -3.76 0.40 -20.19
C THR A 186 -2.69 1.49 -20.02
N LEU A 187 -1.39 1.13 -20.04
CA LEU A 187 -0.32 2.11 -19.97
C LEU A 187 -0.30 3.04 -21.20
N ASP A 188 -0.50 2.50 -22.39
CA ASP A 188 -0.56 3.29 -23.62
C ASP A 188 -1.77 4.25 -23.61
N ARG A 189 -2.93 3.79 -23.15
CA ARG A 189 -4.17 4.57 -23.04
C ARG A 189 -4.08 5.72 -22.05
N PHE A 190 -3.50 5.50 -20.90
CA PHE A 190 -3.43 6.50 -19.81
C PHE A 190 -2.10 7.25 -19.77
N GLY A 191 -1.09 6.77 -20.50
CA GLY A 191 0.22 7.35 -20.64
C GLY A 191 1.15 7.04 -19.45
N PRO A 192 2.41 7.49 -19.50
CA PRO A 192 3.43 7.18 -18.49
C PRO A 192 3.15 7.87 -17.15
N PHE A 193 3.87 7.43 -16.12
CA PHE A 193 3.96 8.13 -14.85
C PHE A 193 4.61 9.52 -15.02
N ASP A 194 4.16 10.51 -14.24
CA ASP A 194 4.78 11.86 -14.25
C ASP A 194 6.13 11.83 -13.51
N GLU A 195 7.23 11.88 -14.28
CA GLU A 195 8.60 11.89 -13.75
C GLU A 195 8.95 13.16 -12.93
N GLY A 196 8.05 14.10 -12.82
CA GLY A 196 8.17 15.21 -11.89
C GLY A 196 7.93 14.82 -10.42
N TYR A 197 7.47 13.60 -10.16
CA TYR A 197 7.47 12.98 -8.83
C TYR A 197 8.73 12.13 -8.70
N PHE A 198 9.63 12.55 -7.83
CA PHE A 198 10.85 11.79 -7.58
C PHE A 198 10.58 10.53 -6.77
N LEU A 199 9.79 10.66 -5.70
CA LEU A 199 9.36 9.56 -4.82
C LEU A 199 8.05 9.96 -4.15
N TYR A 200 7.14 9.00 -3.98
CA TYR A 200 5.78 9.15 -3.46
C TYR A 200 4.85 9.99 -4.36
N TYR A 201 3.58 9.63 -4.38
CA TYR A 201 2.50 10.25 -5.17
C TYR A 201 2.58 10.05 -6.68
N GLU A 202 3.62 9.43 -7.25
CA GLU A 202 3.67 9.11 -8.68
C GLU A 202 2.56 8.14 -9.08
N GLU A 203 2.36 7.06 -8.32
CA GLU A 203 1.28 6.10 -8.52
C GLU A 203 -0.08 6.72 -8.21
N THR A 204 -0.15 7.51 -7.15
CA THR A 204 -1.39 8.19 -6.75
C THR A 204 -1.86 9.16 -7.83
N GLU A 205 -0.95 9.93 -8.44
CA GLU A 205 -1.24 10.84 -9.55
C GLU A 205 -1.67 10.06 -10.78
N TRP A 206 -0.94 9.01 -11.14
CA TRP A 206 -1.24 8.21 -12.30
C TRP A 206 -2.60 7.53 -12.19
N LEU A 207 -2.90 6.89 -11.07
CA LEU A 207 -4.21 6.26 -10.78
C LEU A 207 -5.34 7.30 -10.76
N TRP A 208 -5.11 8.47 -10.17
CA TRP A 208 -6.07 9.58 -10.16
C TRP A 208 -6.39 10.05 -11.58
N ARG A 209 -5.38 10.26 -12.40
CA ARG A 209 -5.50 10.69 -13.79
C ARG A 209 -6.18 9.62 -14.65
N ALA A 210 -5.80 8.35 -14.51
CA ALA A 210 -6.41 7.22 -15.21
C ALA A 210 -7.90 7.09 -14.86
N ARG A 211 -8.23 7.10 -13.56
CA ARG A 211 -9.61 7.00 -13.08
C ARG A 211 -10.50 8.15 -13.60
N ARG A 212 -10.00 9.37 -13.63
CA ARG A 212 -10.74 10.51 -14.21
C ARG A 212 -10.98 10.38 -15.70
N ARG A 213 -10.24 9.53 -16.38
CA ARG A 213 -10.40 9.18 -17.79
C ARG A 213 -11.16 7.85 -17.98
N GLY A 214 -11.80 7.36 -16.93
CA GLY A 214 -12.67 6.19 -16.95
C GLY A 214 -12.00 4.86 -16.65
N ALA A 215 -10.77 4.83 -16.11
CA ALA A 215 -10.14 3.58 -15.68
C ALA A 215 -10.90 2.94 -14.50
N ARG A 216 -11.04 1.62 -14.57
CA ARG A 216 -11.58 0.78 -13.49
C ARG A 216 -10.43 0.22 -12.66
N LEU A 217 -10.43 0.55 -11.37
CA LEU A 217 -9.41 0.11 -10.43
C LEU A 217 -10.01 -0.92 -9.46
N ALA A 218 -9.30 -2.01 -9.19
CA ALA A 218 -9.75 -2.96 -8.17
C ALA A 218 -8.64 -3.41 -7.22
N LEU A 219 -8.98 -3.55 -5.95
CA LEU A 219 -8.23 -4.35 -5.00
C LEU A 219 -8.73 -5.79 -5.11
N VAL A 220 -7.79 -6.74 -5.25
CA VAL A 220 -8.08 -8.16 -5.37
C VAL A 220 -7.83 -8.84 -4.02
N GLY A 221 -8.90 -9.12 -3.26
CA GLY A 221 -8.81 -9.63 -1.90
C GLY A 221 -8.22 -11.05 -1.81
N THR A 222 -8.39 -11.86 -2.86
CA THR A 222 -7.81 -13.21 -2.98
C THR A 222 -6.34 -13.20 -3.36
N SER A 223 -5.82 -12.09 -3.90
CA SER A 223 -4.40 -11.90 -4.15
C SER A 223 -3.72 -11.35 -2.90
N ARG A 224 -2.92 -12.14 -2.21
CA ARG A 224 -2.15 -11.69 -1.05
C ARG A 224 -0.68 -11.50 -1.40
N VAL A 225 -0.13 -10.36 -1.01
CA VAL A 225 1.27 -10.03 -1.22
C VAL A 225 1.83 -9.44 0.06
N GLN A 226 2.91 -10.01 0.58
CA GLN A 226 3.59 -9.44 1.74
C GLN A 226 4.28 -8.14 1.34
N HIS A 227 4.13 -7.13 2.18
CA HIS A 227 4.91 -5.89 2.13
C HIS A 227 5.18 -5.44 3.55
N ARG A 228 6.38 -5.65 4.04
CA ARG A 228 6.79 -5.27 5.40
C ARG A 228 6.91 -3.76 5.50
N TRP A 229 5.77 -3.12 5.67
CA TRP A 229 5.67 -1.67 5.76
C TRP A 229 6.59 -1.10 6.84
N GLY A 230 7.50 -0.18 6.45
CA GLY A 230 8.42 0.50 7.35
C GLY A 230 9.81 -0.12 7.46
N HIS A 231 10.13 -1.21 6.79
CA HIS A 231 11.46 -1.83 6.82
C HIS A 231 12.42 -1.30 5.74
N ALA A 232 11.90 -0.90 4.57
CA ALA A 232 12.72 -0.37 3.48
C ALA A 232 13.08 1.12 3.64
N THR A 233 12.23 1.84 4.35
CA THR A 233 12.41 3.28 4.61
C THR A 233 12.68 3.45 6.12
N GLY A 234 13.93 3.48 6.53
CA GLY A 234 14.26 4.19 7.78
C GLY A 234 13.65 5.59 7.65
N GLN A 235 12.74 6.01 8.54
CA GLN A 235 12.16 7.36 8.52
C GLN A 235 13.28 8.40 8.69
N ASN A 236 13.98 8.69 7.60
CA ASN A 236 14.95 9.76 7.54
C ASN A 236 14.20 11.06 7.25
N ASP A 237 14.58 12.14 7.90
CA ASP A 237 14.00 13.48 7.70
C ASP A 237 13.91 13.87 6.21
N GLY A 238 14.79 13.31 5.36
CA GLY A 238 14.79 13.48 3.92
C GLY A 238 13.54 12.88 3.21
N GLU A 239 13.06 11.72 3.66
CA GLU A 239 11.91 11.05 3.06
C GLU A 239 10.59 11.74 3.42
N VAL A 240 10.43 12.15 4.67
CA VAL A 240 9.27 12.95 5.12
C VAL A 240 9.18 14.25 4.31
N GLY A 241 10.30 14.89 4.08
CA GLY A 241 10.37 16.09 3.24
C GLY A 241 10.02 15.82 1.77
N GLN A 242 10.35 14.63 1.26
CA GLN A 242 10.02 14.25 -0.11
C GLN A 242 8.53 13.94 -0.28
N GLU A 243 7.92 13.22 0.65
CA GLU A 243 6.48 12.94 0.64
C GLU A 243 5.67 14.25 0.66
N GLU A 244 6.01 15.20 1.51
CA GLU A 244 5.32 16.49 1.58
C GLU A 244 5.48 17.31 0.29
N ARG A 245 6.67 17.30 -0.35
CA ARG A 245 6.89 17.95 -1.67
C ARG A 245 6.01 17.31 -2.75
N SER A 246 5.97 15.99 -2.80
CA SER A 246 5.18 15.23 -3.78
C SER A 246 3.68 15.44 -3.55
N ARG A 247 3.22 15.41 -2.29
CA ARG A 247 1.83 15.73 -1.92
C ARG A 247 1.44 17.14 -2.36
N ARG A 248 2.30 18.12 -2.09
CA ARG A 248 2.06 19.51 -2.49
C ARG A 248 1.93 19.63 -4.01
N ARG A 249 2.85 19.02 -4.77
CA ARG A 249 2.78 18.96 -6.23
C ARG A 249 1.46 18.34 -6.70
N PHE A 250 1.04 17.23 -6.09
CA PHE A 250 -0.22 16.57 -6.43
C PHE A 250 -1.42 17.50 -6.24
N VAL A 251 -1.51 18.17 -5.09
CA VAL A 251 -2.59 19.11 -4.78
C VAL A 251 -2.57 20.31 -5.75
N GLU A 252 -1.40 20.88 -6.02
CA GLU A 252 -1.26 22.03 -6.93
C GLU A 252 -1.66 21.70 -8.38
N ARG A 253 -1.41 20.50 -8.84
CA ARG A 253 -1.71 20.09 -10.21
C ARG A 253 -3.13 19.56 -10.41
N ASN A 254 -3.66 18.87 -9.42
CA ASN A 254 -4.87 18.08 -9.57
C ASN A 254 -6.12 18.70 -8.92
N TYR A 255 -5.95 19.62 -7.97
CA TYR A 255 -7.09 20.26 -7.33
C TYR A 255 -7.38 21.64 -7.92
N SER A 256 -8.67 21.99 -8.04
CA SER A 256 -9.06 23.34 -8.47
C SER A 256 -8.61 24.42 -7.45
N PRO A 257 -8.48 25.69 -7.89
CA PRO A 257 -8.12 26.78 -6.98
C PRO A 257 -9.03 26.88 -5.75
N LEU A 258 -10.33 26.60 -5.91
CA LEU A 258 -11.30 26.58 -4.82
C LEU A 258 -10.93 25.50 -3.78
N TRP A 259 -10.69 24.27 -4.21
CA TRP A 259 -10.32 23.19 -3.33
C TRP A 259 -8.98 23.44 -2.62
N ARG A 260 -8.00 23.99 -3.33
CA ARG A 260 -6.70 24.38 -2.73
C ARG A 260 -6.91 25.42 -1.61
N ARG A 261 -7.81 26.37 -1.82
CA ARG A 261 -8.14 27.39 -0.79
C ARG A 261 -8.87 26.77 0.40
N VAL A 262 -9.85 25.87 0.18
CA VAL A 262 -10.63 25.19 1.24
C VAL A 262 -9.75 24.30 2.11
N LEU A 263 -8.85 23.53 1.49
CA LEU A 263 -7.95 22.61 2.21
C LEU A 263 -6.75 23.32 2.83
N GLY A 264 -6.43 24.54 2.39
CA GLY A 264 -5.24 25.28 2.79
C GLY A 264 -3.96 24.74 2.15
N SER A 265 -2.85 25.43 2.39
CA SER A 265 -1.53 25.03 1.92
C SER A 265 -0.92 23.94 2.81
N GLY A 266 -1.46 22.73 2.74
CA GLY A 266 -0.87 21.57 3.39
C GLY A 266 -0.84 21.67 4.92
N GLY A 267 -1.75 21.01 5.57
CA GLY A 267 -1.75 20.95 7.01
C GLY A 267 -0.49 20.27 7.51
N ARG A 268 0.23 20.90 8.40
CA ARG A 268 1.12 20.19 9.32
C ARG A 268 0.35 19.02 9.88
N HIS A 269 0.96 17.85 9.95
CA HIS A 269 0.47 16.75 10.76
C HIS A 269 0.42 17.23 12.22
N HIS A 270 -0.63 17.96 12.58
CA HIS A 270 -0.91 18.22 13.98
C HIS A 270 -1.22 16.85 14.58
N ARG A 271 -0.31 16.37 15.40
CA ARG A 271 -0.63 15.34 16.37
C ARG A 271 -1.79 15.89 17.17
N SER A 272 -3.00 15.50 16.80
CA SER A 272 -4.18 15.92 17.54
C SER A 272 -4.06 15.37 18.97
N PRO A 273 -4.24 16.19 20.01
CA PRO A 273 -4.20 15.71 21.40
C PRO A 273 -5.44 14.87 21.77
N LEU A 274 -6.19 14.41 20.76
CA LEU A 274 -7.40 13.65 20.96
C LEU A 274 -7.08 12.24 21.47
N LYS A 275 -7.52 11.92 22.67
CA LYS A 275 -7.61 10.56 23.20
C LYS A 275 -9.07 10.12 23.17
N PRO A 276 -9.63 9.75 22.01
CA PRO A 276 -11.06 9.43 21.90
C PRO A 276 -11.41 8.07 22.47
N ILE A 277 -10.41 7.22 22.76
CA ILE A 277 -10.58 5.83 23.20
C ILE A 277 -9.88 5.66 24.54
N GLN A 278 -10.57 5.02 25.49
CA GLN A 278 -9.97 4.67 26.77
C GLN A 278 -8.95 3.54 26.56
N LEU A 279 -7.70 3.83 26.88
CA LEU A 279 -6.58 2.89 26.71
C LEU A 279 -6.32 2.16 28.04
N VAL A 280 -6.18 0.84 27.95
CA VAL A 280 -5.68 0.00 29.06
C VAL A 280 -4.16 -0.02 28.96
N ARG A 281 -3.48 0.30 30.05
CA ARG A 281 -2.01 0.18 30.15
C ARG A 281 -1.65 -1.18 30.68
N GLY A 282 -0.60 -1.79 30.13
CA GLY A 282 -0.02 -3.02 30.69
C GLY A 282 0.06 -4.17 29.69
N ASP A 283 -0.20 -5.36 30.16
CA ASP A 283 0.07 -6.65 29.53
C ASP A 283 -0.47 -6.83 28.10
N SER A 284 -0.03 -7.91 27.46
CA SER A 284 -0.51 -8.30 26.13
C SER A 284 -2.05 -8.37 26.11
N PRO A 285 -2.66 -7.99 24.97
CA PRO A 285 -4.10 -8.19 24.78
C PRO A 285 -4.45 -9.66 25.05
N PRO A 286 -5.47 -9.95 25.88
CA PRO A 286 -5.92 -11.32 26.10
C PRO A 286 -6.59 -11.90 24.85
N GLU A 287 -6.70 -13.22 24.80
CA GLU A 287 -7.59 -13.85 23.81
C GLU A 287 -9.02 -13.44 24.10
N ILE A 288 -9.68 -12.88 23.10
CA ILE A 288 -11.09 -12.49 23.17
C ILE A 288 -11.77 -12.76 21.83
N GLU A 289 -13.00 -13.22 21.91
CA GLU A 289 -13.84 -13.34 20.73
C GLU A 289 -14.22 -11.93 20.22
N ASN A 290 -13.78 -11.61 19.01
CA ASN A 290 -14.08 -10.35 18.35
C ASN A 290 -14.15 -10.53 16.82
N ASP A 291 -14.65 -9.54 16.11
CA ASP A 291 -14.69 -9.57 14.64
C ASP A 291 -13.36 -9.08 14.03
N LEU A 292 -12.66 -8.18 14.73
CA LEU A 292 -11.54 -7.47 14.16
C LEU A 292 -10.57 -6.98 15.25
N TRP A 293 -9.30 -7.32 15.08
CA TRP A 293 -8.21 -6.64 15.74
C TRP A 293 -7.68 -5.51 14.87
N LEU A 294 -7.31 -4.41 15.50
CA LEU A 294 -6.72 -3.23 14.86
C LEU A 294 -5.39 -2.89 15.54
N ALA A 295 -4.39 -2.53 14.76
CA ALA A 295 -3.14 -2.01 15.29
C ALA A 295 -2.73 -0.74 14.54
N SER A 296 -2.38 0.32 15.26
CA SER A 296 -2.09 1.62 14.66
C SER A 296 -0.97 2.34 15.42
N PRO A 297 -0.07 3.05 14.70
CA PRO A 297 0.92 3.93 15.32
C PRO A 297 0.27 5.16 15.96
N ASN A 298 -1.02 5.36 15.74
CA ASN A 298 -1.71 6.52 16.26
C ASN A 298 -2.92 6.15 17.15
N PRO A 299 -3.15 6.89 18.25
CA PRO A 299 -4.20 6.59 19.22
C PRO A 299 -5.63 6.71 18.67
N HIS A 300 -5.77 7.10 17.41
CA HIS A 300 -7.05 7.21 16.71
C HIS A 300 -7.38 5.95 15.89
N LEU A 301 -6.52 4.94 15.88
CA LEU A 301 -6.70 3.67 15.20
C LEU A 301 -6.89 3.76 13.66
N MET A 302 -6.54 4.88 13.04
CA MET A 302 -6.64 5.03 11.60
C MET A 302 -5.48 5.90 11.06
N PRO A 303 -4.77 5.42 10.02
CA PRO A 303 -4.89 4.08 9.43
C PRO A 303 -4.47 2.99 10.42
N ALA A 304 -5.00 1.79 10.26
CA ALA A 304 -4.64 0.63 11.07
C ALA A 304 -4.37 -0.60 10.21
N LEU A 305 -3.51 -1.49 10.70
CA LEU A 305 -3.44 -2.86 10.27
C LEU A 305 -4.58 -3.64 10.93
N GLY A 306 -5.07 -4.69 10.28
CA GLY A 306 -6.19 -5.48 10.77
C GLY A 306 -5.92 -6.98 10.78
N VAL A 307 -6.41 -7.69 11.80
CA VAL A 307 -6.52 -9.15 11.82
C VAL A 307 -7.98 -9.51 11.98
N VAL A 308 -8.50 -10.25 11.01
CA VAL A 308 -9.94 -10.52 10.86
C VAL A 308 -10.29 -11.87 11.46
N ARG A 309 -11.32 -11.91 12.31
CA ARG A 309 -11.91 -13.13 12.87
C ARG A 309 -10.87 -14.03 13.56
N SER A 310 -9.95 -13.47 14.31
CA SER A 310 -8.99 -14.19 15.12
C SER A 310 -9.23 -13.94 16.60
N PRO A 311 -9.10 -14.94 17.47
CA PRO A 311 -9.22 -14.74 18.92
C PRO A 311 -8.05 -13.94 19.51
N SER A 312 -6.92 -13.92 18.82
CA SER A 312 -5.70 -13.25 19.27
C SER A 312 -4.95 -12.61 18.10
N LEU A 313 -4.00 -11.76 18.42
CA LEU A 313 -3.01 -11.27 17.45
C LEU A 313 -1.83 -12.24 17.36
N PRO A 314 -1.15 -12.35 16.19
CA PRO A 314 0.10 -13.07 16.07
C PRO A 314 1.13 -12.56 17.11
N PRO A 315 1.85 -13.46 17.86
CA PRO A 315 2.76 -13.05 18.92
C PRO A 315 3.84 -12.07 18.45
N ASP A 316 4.48 -12.36 17.31
CA ASP A 316 5.52 -11.51 16.73
C ASP A 316 5.00 -10.11 16.38
N PHE A 317 3.73 -10.03 15.97
CA PHE A 317 3.08 -8.76 15.69
C PHE A 317 2.74 -7.98 16.97
N VAL A 318 2.39 -8.68 18.07
CA VAL A 318 2.22 -8.05 19.39
C VAL A 318 3.55 -7.47 19.87
N ASP A 319 4.65 -8.20 19.72
CA ASP A 319 5.98 -7.72 20.08
C ASP A 319 6.43 -6.53 19.24
N PHE A 320 6.13 -6.54 17.94
CA PHE A 320 6.31 -5.38 17.08
C PHE A 320 5.52 -4.17 17.59
N CYS A 321 4.21 -4.34 17.84
CA CYS A 321 3.37 -3.25 18.35
C CYS A 321 3.87 -2.69 19.67
N ARG A 322 4.36 -3.55 20.57
CA ARG A 322 4.96 -3.16 21.84
C ARG A 322 6.24 -2.36 21.64
N ALA A 323 7.16 -2.86 20.82
CA ALA A 323 8.46 -2.21 20.57
C ALA A 323 8.28 -0.81 19.94
N TRP A 324 7.29 -0.65 19.08
CA TRP A 324 7.00 0.61 18.40
C TRP A 324 5.91 1.45 19.08
N ARG A 325 5.43 1.03 20.27
CA ARG A 325 4.40 1.72 21.08
C ARG A 325 3.11 2.00 20.30
N TRP A 326 2.67 1.04 19.51
CA TRP A 326 1.43 1.13 18.79
C TRP A 326 0.23 0.90 19.71
N VAL A 327 -0.91 1.45 19.36
CA VAL A 327 -2.18 1.15 19.98
C VAL A 327 -2.81 -0.05 19.28
N VAL A 328 -3.25 -1.01 20.07
CA VAL A 328 -4.00 -2.19 19.61
C VAL A 328 -5.42 -2.11 20.13
N ALA A 329 -6.40 -2.48 19.33
CA ALA A 329 -7.79 -2.48 19.74
C ALA A 329 -8.54 -3.71 19.22
N ALA A 330 -9.47 -4.22 20.05
CA ALA A 330 -10.48 -5.17 19.62
C ALA A 330 -11.76 -4.45 19.25
N ALA A 331 -12.38 -4.86 18.15
CA ALA A 331 -13.62 -4.31 17.66
C ALA A 331 -14.61 -5.42 17.31
N SER A 332 -15.86 -5.19 17.61
CA SER A 332 -17.00 -6.07 17.26
C SER A 332 -18.03 -5.31 16.42
N ARG A 333 -18.92 -6.08 15.77
CA ARG A 333 -19.94 -5.54 14.87
C ARG A 333 -21.36 -5.98 15.23
N PRO A 334 -21.84 -5.77 16.47
CA PRO A 334 -23.14 -6.17 16.89
C PRO A 334 -24.24 -5.45 16.08
N GLY A 335 -25.18 -6.22 15.52
CA GLY A 335 -26.26 -5.65 14.70
C GLY A 335 -25.79 -4.86 13.48
N GLY A 336 -24.59 -5.16 12.95
CA GLY A 336 -24.02 -4.51 11.77
C GLY A 336 -23.34 -3.16 12.03
N ARG A 337 -23.18 -2.74 13.29
CA ARG A 337 -22.54 -1.47 13.66
C ARG A 337 -21.23 -1.72 14.40
N TRP A 338 -20.16 -1.09 13.94
CA TRP A 338 -18.85 -1.21 14.57
C TRP A 338 -18.79 -0.51 15.93
N LYS A 339 -18.15 -1.19 16.86
CA LYS A 339 -17.84 -0.71 18.20
C LYS A 339 -16.41 -1.14 18.55
N ILE A 340 -15.63 -0.22 19.13
CA ILE A 340 -14.37 -0.57 19.78
C ILE A 340 -14.70 -1.07 21.19
N ASP A 341 -14.38 -2.33 21.45
CA ASP A 341 -14.67 -2.98 22.72
C ASP A 341 -13.63 -2.63 23.78
N ARG A 342 -12.34 -2.69 23.39
CA ARG A 342 -11.20 -2.37 24.25
C ARG A 342 -10.00 -1.97 23.41
N ALA A 343 -9.13 -1.15 23.97
CA ALA A 343 -7.85 -0.79 23.36
C ALA A 343 -6.71 -0.80 24.38
N TRP A 344 -5.52 -1.16 23.93
CA TRP A 344 -4.30 -1.32 24.75
C TRP A 344 -3.20 -0.43 24.20
N THR A 345 -2.31 -0.03 25.11
CA THR A 345 -1.08 0.70 24.79
C THR A 345 0.02 0.31 25.76
N TRP A 346 1.24 0.33 25.27
CA TRP A 346 2.47 0.08 26.06
C TRP A 346 3.22 1.36 26.41
N ASP A 347 2.61 2.54 26.27
CA ASP A 347 3.20 3.78 26.78
C ASP A 347 3.35 3.70 28.31
N PRO A 348 4.53 4.11 28.86
CA PRO A 348 4.78 4.10 30.30
C PRO A 348 3.89 5.07 31.10
#